data_147f0f04661646e16cdac774ef2bb9cf
#
_entry.id   147f0f04661646e16cdac774ef2bb9cf
#
_cell.length_a   1.000
_cell.length_b   1.000
_cell.length_c   1.000
_cell.angle_alpha   90.00
_cell.angle_beta   90.00
_cell.angle_gamma   90.00
#
_symmetry.space_group_name_H-M   'P 1'
#
loop_
_entity.id
_entity.type
_entity.pdbx_description
1 polymer ?
#
loop_
_entity_poly.entity_id
_entity_poly.type
_entity_poly.pdbx_seq_one_letter_code
_entity_poly.pdbx_strand_id
1 'polypeptide(L)'
;MYPVWAFWCGGPAISLYPRGLGRWDQHIDSLGLAAEDWPWEDKLDLAMFRGSRTSGERDPLVRLSRQYPEVVDAQYTKNQAWKSVKDTLGMDPAEEISLESHCQYKYLFNYRGVAASFRFKHLFLCRYGSSVTSSL
;
A
#
# COMPACT_ATOMS: atom_id res chain seq x y z
N MET A 1 -1.79 17.33 19.76
CA MET A 1 -1.46 16.17 18.88
C MET A 1 -2.12 14.94 19.50
N TYR A 2 -3.05 14.32 18.82
CA TYR A 2 -3.72 13.12 19.33
C TYR A 2 -2.86 11.89 19.00
N PRO A 3 -2.64 10.98 19.98
CA PRO A 3 -1.99 9.71 19.68
C PRO A 3 -2.82 8.93 18.66
N VAL A 4 -2.18 8.39 17.65
CA VAL A 4 -2.85 7.59 16.62
C VAL A 4 -3.09 6.16 17.10
N TRP A 5 -3.75 6.00 18.21
CA TRP A 5 -4.07 4.70 18.82
C TRP A 5 -4.90 3.81 17.88
N ALA A 6 -5.70 4.44 17.00
CA ALA A 6 -6.51 3.73 16.03
C ALA A 6 -5.69 2.87 15.05
N PHE A 7 -4.40 3.14 14.92
CA PHE A 7 -3.49 2.40 14.06
C PHE A 7 -2.75 1.27 14.78
N TRP A 8 -2.93 1.17 16.08
CA TRP A 8 -2.20 0.25 16.93
C TRP A 8 -2.71 -1.20 16.79
N CYS A 9 -4.01 -1.41 16.88
CA CYS A 9 -4.66 -2.70 16.85
C CYS A 9 -5.97 -2.69 16.04
N GLY A 10 -5.95 -2.21 14.81
CA GLY A 10 -7.12 -2.26 13.96
C GLY A 10 -8.23 -1.28 14.37
N GLY A 11 -7.93 -0.01 14.49
CA GLY A 11 -8.95 1.00 14.73
C GLY A 11 -9.91 1.19 13.55
N PRO A 12 -11.10 1.73 13.79
CA PRO A 12 -12.17 1.81 12.80
C PRO A 12 -11.83 2.66 11.57
N ALA A 13 -10.84 3.52 11.65
CA ALA A 13 -10.40 4.36 10.54
C ALA A 13 -9.57 3.61 9.47
N ILE A 14 -9.08 2.40 9.79
CA ILE A 14 -8.14 1.67 8.92
C ILE A 14 -8.54 0.21 8.75
N SER A 15 -9.66 -0.13 9.24
CA SER A 15 -10.06 -1.46 9.64
C SER A 15 -10.46 -2.44 8.53
N LEU A 16 -9.97 -2.27 7.32
CA LEU A 16 -9.99 -3.38 6.37
C LEU A 16 -8.73 -4.25 6.48
N TYR A 17 -7.68 -3.76 7.12
CA TYR A 17 -6.60 -4.61 7.57
C TYR A 17 -7.05 -5.37 8.81
N PRO A 18 -7.00 -6.70 8.83
CA PRO A 18 -7.42 -7.49 10.00
C PRO A 18 -6.69 -7.14 11.30
N ARG A 19 -5.55 -6.47 11.19
CA ARG A 19 -4.70 -6.03 12.30
C ARG A 19 -4.39 -4.54 12.29
N GLY A 20 -5.12 -3.75 11.48
CA GLY A 20 -4.80 -2.36 11.21
C GLY A 20 -3.47 -2.20 10.49
N LEU A 21 -2.88 -1.00 10.53
CA LEU A 21 -1.49 -0.81 10.09
C LEU A 21 -0.51 -1.47 11.06
N GLY A 22 -0.97 -1.85 12.25
CA GLY A 22 -0.22 -2.55 13.25
C GLY A 22 0.80 -1.69 13.99
N ARG A 23 1.39 -2.30 14.98
CA ARG A 23 2.42 -1.70 15.80
C ARG A 23 3.73 -1.61 15.03
N TRP A 24 4.38 -0.47 15.11
CA TRP A 24 5.66 -0.24 14.48
C TRP A 24 6.75 -1.22 14.93
N ASP A 25 6.80 -1.48 16.24
CA ASP A 25 7.77 -2.40 16.85
C ASP A 25 7.62 -3.84 16.34
N GLN A 26 6.39 -4.27 16.05
CA GLN A 26 6.14 -5.59 15.44
C GLN A 26 6.48 -5.61 13.95
N HIS A 27 6.14 -4.55 13.23
CA HIS A 27 6.40 -4.47 11.79
C HIS A 27 7.87 -4.29 11.44
N ILE A 28 8.67 -3.66 12.32
CA ILE A 28 10.10 -3.50 12.05
C ILE A 28 10.80 -4.85 11.92
N ASP A 29 10.40 -5.82 12.71
CA ASP A 29 10.95 -7.17 12.65
C ASP A 29 10.39 -7.95 11.46
N SER A 30 9.05 -8.00 11.30
CA SER A 30 8.41 -8.78 10.23
C SER A 30 8.73 -8.27 8.83
N LEU A 31 8.78 -6.96 8.63
CA LEU A 31 9.17 -6.35 7.35
C LEU A 31 10.67 -6.47 7.10
N GLY A 32 11.49 -6.44 8.15
CA GLY A 32 12.92 -6.71 8.04
C GLY A 32 13.20 -8.12 7.52
N LEU A 33 12.53 -9.12 8.08
CA LEU A 33 12.62 -10.50 7.62
C LEU A 33 12.11 -10.65 6.17
N ALA A 34 10.96 -10.06 5.86
CA ALA A 34 10.44 -10.09 4.50
C ALA A 34 11.39 -9.42 3.49
N ALA A 35 12.11 -8.38 3.91
CA ALA A 35 13.10 -7.73 3.07
C ALA A 35 14.35 -8.60 2.82
N GLU A 36 14.70 -9.45 3.77
CA GLU A 36 15.79 -10.42 3.62
C GLU A 36 15.41 -11.56 2.67
N ASP A 37 14.15 -11.99 2.70
CA ASP A 37 13.61 -13.01 1.79
C ASP A 37 13.56 -12.53 0.33
N TRP A 38 13.55 -11.22 0.12
CA TRP A 38 13.46 -10.59 -1.20
C TRP A 38 14.63 -9.61 -1.44
N PRO A 39 15.84 -10.11 -1.73
CA PRO A 39 16.94 -9.25 -2.18
C PRO A 39 16.58 -8.56 -3.49
N TRP A 40 17.23 -7.43 -3.78
CA TRP A 40 16.88 -6.57 -4.92
C TRP A 40 16.81 -7.30 -6.25
N GLU A 41 17.72 -8.23 -6.47
CA GLU A 41 17.84 -9.01 -7.70
C GLU A 41 16.64 -9.94 -7.92
N ASP A 42 16.06 -10.43 -6.84
CA ASP A 42 14.95 -11.38 -6.86
C ASP A 42 13.57 -10.71 -6.81
N LYS A 43 13.54 -9.38 -6.59
CA LYS A 43 12.28 -8.64 -6.56
C LYS A 43 11.63 -8.60 -7.94
N LEU A 44 10.30 -8.63 -7.92
CA LEU A 44 9.48 -8.43 -9.12
C LEU A 44 9.71 -7.03 -9.70
N ASP A 45 10.03 -6.98 -10.98
CA ASP A 45 10.29 -5.73 -11.71
C ASP A 45 8.99 -5.02 -12.11
N LEU A 46 8.17 -4.76 -11.10
CA LEU A 46 6.84 -4.18 -11.22
C LEU A 46 6.69 -2.98 -10.30
N ALA A 47 5.99 -1.97 -10.79
CA ALA A 47 5.50 -0.86 -9.99
C ALA A 47 4.19 -1.27 -9.29
N MET A 48 4.14 -1.16 -7.98
CA MET A 48 3.06 -1.72 -7.17
C MET A 48 2.34 -0.66 -6.35
N PHE A 49 1.01 -0.74 -6.37
CA PHE A 49 0.14 0.04 -5.50
C PHE A 49 -1.11 -0.76 -5.10
N ARG A 50 -1.42 -0.77 -3.83
CA ARG A 50 -2.69 -1.22 -3.27
C ARG A 50 -3.19 -0.19 -2.27
N GLY A 51 -4.42 0.23 -2.43
CA GLY A 51 -5.05 1.17 -1.53
C GLY A 51 -6.42 1.61 -2.01
N SER A 52 -7.16 2.30 -1.17
CA SER A 52 -8.47 2.83 -1.53
C SER A 52 -8.36 4.07 -2.42
N ARG A 53 -9.41 4.38 -3.16
CA ARG A 53 -9.51 5.62 -3.94
C ARG A 53 -9.86 6.80 -3.04
N THR A 54 -8.86 7.27 -2.28
CA THR A 54 -9.03 8.43 -1.38
C THR A 54 -9.08 9.74 -2.18
N SER A 55 -8.39 9.80 -3.31
CA SER A 55 -8.39 10.95 -4.22
C SER A 55 -8.16 10.51 -5.66
N GLY A 56 -8.50 11.38 -6.62
CA GLY A 56 -8.27 11.15 -8.05
C GLY A 56 -6.79 11.15 -8.47
N GLU A 57 -5.90 11.60 -7.60
CA GLU A 57 -4.44 11.62 -7.85
C GLU A 57 -3.88 10.22 -8.15
N ARG A 58 -4.56 9.18 -7.68
CA ARG A 58 -4.18 7.77 -7.86
C ARG A 58 -4.67 7.16 -9.16
N ASP A 59 -5.66 7.78 -9.80
CA ASP A 59 -6.32 7.25 -10.99
C ASP A 59 -5.36 7.04 -12.18
N PRO A 60 -4.40 7.93 -12.47
CA PRO A 60 -3.47 7.72 -13.57
C PRO A 60 -2.66 6.43 -13.45
N LEU A 61 -2.18 6.10 -12.25
CA LEU A 61 -1.42 4.88 -12.02
C LEU A 61 -2.27 3.62 -12.19
N VAL A 62 -3.51 3.65 -11.67
CA VAL A 62 -4.44 2.52 -11.81
C VAL A 62 -4.86 2.32 -13.27
N ARG A 63 -5.05 3.41 -14.03
CA ARG A 63 -5.32 3.32 -15.47
C ARG A 63 -4.12 2.77 -16.25
N LEU A 64 -2.91 3.21 -15.88
CA LEU A 64 -1.67 2.70 -16.48
C LEU A 64 -1.51 1.20 -16.23
N SER A 65 -1.82 0.73 -15.03
CA SER A 65 -1.82 -0.70 -14.69
C SER A 65 -2.76 -1.53 -15.56
N ARG A 66 -3.89 -0.95 -15.96
CA ARG A 66 -4.85 -1.63 -16.87
C ARG A 66 -4.35 -1.73 -18.29
N GLN A 67 -3.51 -0.80 -18.72
CA GLN A 67 -2.93 -0.77 -20.07
C GLN A 67 -1.65 -1.61 -20.15
N TYR A 68 -0.85 -1.60 -19.09
CA TYR A 68 0.47 -2.24 -19.04
C TYR A 68 0.63 -3.06 -17.74
N PRO A 69 -0.15 -4.15 -17.59
CA PRO A 69 -0.13 -4.96 -16.37
C PRO A 69 1.22 -5.67 -16.13
N GLU A 70 2.03 -5.80 -17.19
CA GLU A 70 3.38 -6.38 -17.11
C GLU A 70 4.41 -5.43 -16.48
N VAL A 71 4.09 -4.14 -16.36
CA VAL A 71 4.99 -3.12 -15.79
C VAL A 71 4.45 -2.56 -14.47
N VAL A 72 3.13 -2.46 -14.36
CA VAL A 72 2.46 -1.84 -13.22
C VAL A 72 1.35 -2.75 -12.69
N ASP A 73 1.40 -3.03 -11.41
CA ASP A 73 0.33 -3.69 -10.67
C ASP A 73 -0.28 -2.72 -9.64
N ALA A 74 -1.16 -1.86 -10.11
CA ALA A 74 -1.83 -0.87 -9.28
C ALA A 74 -3.35 -1.08 -9.29
N GLN A 75 -3.92 -1.36 -8.13
CA GLN A 75 -5.33 -1.65 -8.00
C GLN A 75 -5.92 -0.98 -6.76
N TYR A 76 -7.19 -0.61 -6.88
CA TYR A 76 -7.95 -0.10 -5.75
C TYR A 76 -8.53 -1.22 -4.89
N THR A 77 -8.43 -1.04 -3.58
CA THR A 77 -9.06 -1.87 -2.56
C THR A 77 -10.28 -1.18 -1.99
N LYS A 78 -11.10 -1.91 -1.27
CA LYS A 78 -12.23 -1.33 -0.52
C LYS A 78 -11.72 -0.44 0.61
N ASN A 79 -12.53 0.58 0.91
CA ASN A 79 -12.48 1.28 2.19
C ASN A 79 -13.87 1.24 2.84
N GLN A 80 -14.00 1.81 4.02
CA GLN A 80 -15.28 1.83 4.75
C GLN A 80 -16.40 2.58 4.01
N ALA A 81 -16.05 3.53 3.14
CA ALA A 81 -16.99 4.33 2.38
C ALA A 81 -17.36 3.72 1.02
N TRP A 82 -16.77 2.58 0.67
CA TRP A 82 -17.04 1.93 -0.62
C TRP A 82 -18.49 1.53 -0.77
N LYS A 83 -19.12 1.91 -1.86
CA LYS A 83 -20.53 1.63 -2.16
C LYS A 83 -20.73 0.88 -3.47
N SER A 84 -19.87 1.13 -4.43
CA SER A 84 -20.00 0.55 -5.76
C SER A 84 -18.67 0.57 -6.51
N VAL A 85 -18.62 -0.11 -7.66
CA VAL A 85 -17.45 -0.14 -8.55
C VAL A 85 -17.00 1.24 -9.05
N LYS A 86 -17.86 2.26 -8.94
CA LYS A 86 -17.45 3.65 -9.22
C LYS A 86 -16.37 4.14 -8.26
N ASP A 87 -16.41 3.67 -7.03
CA ASP A 87 -15.44 4.03 -5.99
C ASP A 87 -14.08 3.34 -6.21
N THR A 88 -14.02 2.38 -7.10
CA THR A 88 -12.82 1.65 -7.53
C THR A 88 -12.55 1.82 -9.03
N LEU A 89 -12.97 2.96 -9.58
CA LEU A 89 -12.75 3.36 -10.98
C LEU A 89 -13.32 2.35 -12.00
N GLY A 90 -14.52 1.82 -11.71
CA GLY A 90 -15.29 0.97 -12.63
C GLY A 90 -14.88 -0.50 -12.66
N MET A 91 -14.03 -0.95 -11.76
CA MET A 91 -13.68 -2.37 -11.59
C MET A 91 -13.94 -2.84 -10.17
N ASP A 92 -14.12 -4.14 -10.02
CA ASP A 92 -14.21 -4.74 -8.70
C ASP A 92 -12.96 -4.44 -7.87
N PRO A 93 -13.11 -4.19 -6.58
CA PRO A 93 -11.99 -3.92 -5.71
C PRO A 93 -11.08 -5.15 -5.60
N ALA A 94 -9.79 -4.92 -5.66
CA ALA A 94 -8.79 -5.95 -5.41
C ALA A 94 -8.76 -6.33 -3.93
N GLU A 95 -8.24 -7.50 -3.65
CA GLU A 95 -7.92 -7.90 -2.28
C GLU A 95 -6.76 -7.07 -1.73
N GLU A 96 -6.81 -6.84 -0.44
CA GLU A 96 -5.69 -6.25 0.27
C GLU A 96 -4.56 -7.26 0.41
N ILE A 97 -3.34 -6.78 0.32
CA ILE A 97 -2.15 -7.60 0.57
C ILE A 97 -1.43 -7.10 1.82
N SER A 98 -0.71 -7.98 2.49
CA SER A 98 0.05 -7.61 3.68
C SER A 98 1.17 -6.62 3.35
N LEU A 99 1.62 -5.86 4.34
CA LEU A 99 2.77 -4.96 4.17
C LEU A 99 4.03 -5.74 3.80
N GLU A 100 4.21 -6.93 4.37
CA GLU A 100 5.31 -7.84 4.07
C GLU A 100 5.32 -8.23 2.59
N SER A 101 4.16 -8.48 1.99
CA SER A 101 4.04 -8.82 0.57
C SER A 101 4.44 -7.67 -0.36
N HIS A 102 4.42 -6.42 0.11
CA HIS A 102 4.93 -5.28 -0.66
C HIS A 102 6.44 -5.39 -0.92
N CYS A 103 7.18 -6.05 -0.04
CA CYS A 103 8.63 -6.20 -0.18
C CYS A 103 9.05 -7.04 -1.40
N GLN A 104 8.13 -7.77 -2.02
CA GLN A 104 8.39 -8.54 -3.24
C GLN A 104 8.60 -7.67 -4.48
N TYR A 105 8.19 -6.40 -4.44
CA TYR A 105 8.18 -5.50 -5.59
C TYR A 105 9.35 -4.51 -5.54
N LYS A 106 9.93 -4.20 -6.70
CA LYS A 106 11.02 -3.23 -6.80
C LYS A 106 10.54 -1.80 -6.57
N TYR A 107 9.37 -1.45 -7.09
CA TYR A 107 8.89 -0.07 -7.08
C TYR A 107 7.57 0.02 -6.33
N LEU A 108 7.60 0.67 -5.17
CA LEU A 108 6.43 0.85 -4.32
C LEU A 108 5.92 2.29 -4.43
N PHE A 109 4.70 2.43 -4.93
CA PHE A 109 4.03 3.72 -4.96
C PHE A 109 3.30 4.00 -3.66
N ASN A 110 3.54 5.19 -3.13
CA ASN A 110 2.85 5.68 -1.96
C ASN A 110 2.22 7.03 -2.25
N TYR A 111 0.95 7.15 -1.95
CA TYR A 111 0.20 8.39 -2.06
C TYR A 111 -0.19 8.89 -0.69
N ARG A 112 -0.36 10.20 -0.56
CA ARG A 112 -0.92 10.77 0.66
C ARG A 112 -2.29 10.15 0.96
N GLY A 113 -2.63 10.02 2.25
CA GLY A 113 -3.99 9.75 2.68
C GLY A 113 -4.84 11.02 2.66
N VAL A 114 -5.84 11.12 3.53
CA VAL A 114 -6.61 12.37 3.69
C VAL A 114 -5.70 13.50 4.17
N ALA A 115 -4.78 13.23 5.10
CA ALA A 115 -3.79 14.19 5.60
C ALA A 115 -2.36 13.71 5.35
N ALA A 116 -2.03 12.48 5.76
CA ALA A 116 -0.70 11.90 5.63
C ALA A 116 -0.80 10.40 5.32
N SER A 117 0.28 9.83 4.80
CA SER A 117 0.38 8.39 4.60
C SER A 117 1.07 7.73 5.80
N PHE A 118 0.29 7.08 6.66
CA PHE A 118 0.84 6.34 7.79
C PHE A 118 1.59 5.07 7.39
N ARG A 119 1.30 4.54 6.21
CA ARG A 119 1.96 3.37 5.63
C ARG A 119 3.36 3.67 5.11
N PHE A 120 3.65 4.93 4.78
CA PHE A 120 4.89 5.35 4.12
C PHE A 120 6.15 4.84 4.85
N LYS A 121 6.22 5.06 6.16
CA LYS A 121 7.37 4.62 6.97
C LYS A 121 7.60 3.10 6.93
N HIS A 122 6.51 2.31 6.84
CA HIS A 122 6.60 0.86 6.79
C HIS A 122 7.20 0.37 5.46
N LEU A 123 6.89 1.04 4.36
CA LEU A 123 7.40 0.68 3.04
C LEU A 123 8.92 0.82 2.94
N PHE A 124 9.52 1.74 3.69
CA PHE A 124 10.98 1.87 3.77
C PHE A 124 11.67 0.65 4.37
N LEU A 125 10.97 -0.12 5.20
CA LEU A 125 11.53 -1.33 5.80
C LEU A 125 11.74 -2.45 4.78
N CYS A 126 11.12 -2.38 3.60
CA CYS A 126 11.38 -3.33 2.52
C CYS A 126 12.80 -3.23 1.92
N ARG A 127 13.61 -2.32 2.44
CA ARG A 127 15.04 -2.08 2.15
C ARG A 127 15.43 -1.88 0.68
N TYR A 128 16.52 -1.19 0.51
CA TYR A 128 17.34 -0.88 -0.66
C TYR A 128 16.75 -1.12 -2.05
N GLY A 129 16.52 -0.02 -2.75
CA GLY A 129 16.09 0.01 -4.13
C GLY A 129 14.59 0.20 -4.34
N SER A 130 13.77 0.20 -3.29
CA SER A 130 12.40 0.65 -3.42
C SER A 130 12.39 2.16 -3.64
N SER A 131 12.20 2.59 -4.86
CA SER A 131 11.86 3.99 -5.09
C SER A 131 10.44 4.22 -4.60
N VAL A 132 10.33 4.80 -3.43
CA VAL A 132 9.05 5.26 -2.92
C VAL A 132 8.84 6.67 -3.47
N THR A 133 8.01 6.80 -4.49
CA THR A 133 7.56 8.12 -4.91
C THR A 133 6.44 8.56 -4.00
N SER A 134 6.69 9.61 -3.26
CA SER A 134 5.65 10.35 -2.54
C SER A 134 5.24 11.51 -3.43
N SER A 135 4.01 11.53 -3.88
CA SER A 135 3.43 12.79 -4.34
C SER A 135 3.09 13.63 -3.11
N LEU A 136 3.84 14.65 -2.90
CA LEU A 136 3.54 15.68 -1.93
C LEU A 136 2.31 16.49 -2.34
#